data_6bbbc70694d994c72922210afda8f998
#
_entry.id   6bbbc70694d994c72922210afda8f998
#
_cell.length_a   1.000
_cell.length_b   1.000
_cell.length_c   1.000
_cell.angle_alpha   90.00
_cell.angle_beta   90.00
_cell.angle_gamma   90.00
#
_symmetry.space_group_name_H-M   'P 1'
#
loop_
_entity.id
_entity.type
_entity.pdbx_description
1 polymer ?
#
loop_
_entity_poly.entity_id
_entity_poly.type
_entity_poly.pdbx_seq_one_letter_code
_entity_poly.pdbx_strand_id
1 'polypeptide(L)'
;MPSIIVLGASSFIAKELMGAGPYKLPIKAVSRRMPADWAFDKEVEWLLGDLLDPSFLDVVFSEGDLVINLVYMRGAVGDQNHQLLRNLVQACAKAKVARLVHCSTAVVVGATKVPSVTELTRCLPSTDYEITKYELEEFLMLQSHDGLDVGILRPTAVVGVGGKNLVKLSGQLTNSSQIMNYFRSSVYGNRPMHLVPVQMVAEALVHLTFLPSPLAKEVYIVAADFDSDNTFQTVERLLREALGIKQRWFPLLPFPRMLLRLLLRFFGRTDFSLTRKYSADKLKSTGFETASSVGNSVLIFGTSIKDSKLKD
;
A
#
# COMPACT_ATOMS: atom_id res chain seq x y z
N MET A 1 -7.53 -28.19 -7.95
CA MET A 1 -6.11 -27.80 -7.83
C MET A 1 -6.06 -26.50 -7.05
N PRO A 2 -5.07 -26.29 -6.19
CA PRO A 2 -4.90 -25.01 -5.47
C PRO A 2 -4.78 -23.82 -6.43
N SER A 3 -5.31 -22.69 -6.02
CA SER A 3 -5.29 -21.45 -6.79
C SER A 3 -4.78 -20.29 -5.93
N ILE A 4 -4.35 -19.20 -6.59
CA ILE A 4 -4.12 -17.92 -5.92
C ILE A 4 -5.44 -17.14 -5.96
N ILE A 5 -6.03 -16.86 -4.81
CA ILE A 5 -7.27 -16.08 -4.70
C ILE A 5 -6.91 -14.65 -4.36
N VAL A 6 -7.20 -13.70 -5.26
CA VAL A 6 -6.96 -12.27 -5.05
C VAL A 6 -8.28 -11.58 -4.70
N LEU A 7 -8.48 -11.25 -3.43
CA LEU A 7 -9.65 -10.54 -2.95
C LEU A 7 -9.44 -9.02 -3.08
N GLY A 8 -10.43 -8.31 -3.61
CA GLY A 8 -10.29 -6.90 -3.97
C GLY A 8 -9.54 -6.70 -5.28
N ALA A 9 -9.78 -7.61 -6.22
CA ALA A 9 -9.10 -7.70 -7.51
C ALA A 9 -9.27 -6.45 -8.40
N SER A 10 -10.23 -5.57 -8.11
CA SER A 10 -10.41 -4.28 -8.79
C SER A 10 -9.45 -3.19 -8.31
N SER A 11 -8.57 -3.45 -7.32
CA SER A 11 -7.62 -2.46 -6.82
C SER A 11 -6.40 -2.32 -7.74
N PHE A 12 -5.74 -1.14 -7.70
CA PHE A 12 -4.52 -0.92 -8.48
C PHE A 12 -3.34 -1.81 -8.05
N ILE A 13 -3.29 -2.24 -6.78
CA ILE A 13 -2.31 -3.23 -6.30
C ILE A 13 -2.60 -4.60 -6.92
N ALA A 14 -3.88 -5.01 -6.97
CA ALA A 14 -4.27 -6.27 -7.60
C ALA A 14 -3.96 -6.28 -9.10
N LYS A 15 -4.16 -5.16 -9.79
CA LYS A 15 -3.83 -5.00 -11.20
C LYS A 15 -2.34 -5.26 -11.44
N GLU A 16 -1.48 -4.66 -10.66
CA GLU A 16 -0.04 -4.88 -10.74
C GLU A 16 0.33 -6.32 -10.43
N LEU A 17 -0.23 -6.88 -9.35
CA LEU A 17 0.02 -8.24 -8.94
C LEU A 17 -0.37 -9.23 -10.05
N MET A 18 -1.57 -9.13 -10.61
CA MET A 18 -2.03 -10.07 -11.63
C MET A 18 -1.34 -9.87 -12.98
N GLY A 19 -0.84 -8.66 -13.28
CA GLY A 19 -0.07 -8.36 -14.49
C GLY A 19 1.39 -8.82 -14.41
N ALA A 20 1.92 -9.15 -13.24
CA ALA A 20 3.31 -9.55 -13.04
C ALA A 20 3.56 -11.05 -13.34
N GLY A 21 2.53 -11.84 -13.74
CA GLY A 21 2.64 -13.27 -14.09
C GLY A 21 3.66 -13.58 -15.17
N PRO A 22 3.93 -14.86 -15.46
CA PRO A 22 3.11 -16.03 -15.14
C PRO A 22 3.33 -16.59 -13.73
N TYR A 23 2.27 -17.02 -13.08
CA TYR A 23 2.32 -17.72 -11.81
C TYR A 23 2.23 -19.24 -12.00
N LYS A 24 2.80 -20.01 -11.05
CA LYS A 24 2.74 -21.48 -11.08
C LYS A 24 1.34 -22.04 -10.81
N LEU A 25 0.45 -21.24 -10.25
CA LEU A 25 -0.93 -21.59 -9.92
C LEU A 25 -1.91 -20.68 -10.66
N PRO A 26 -3.10 -21.18 -11.02
CA PRO A 26 -4.15 -20.36 -11.61
C PRO A 26 -4.59 -19.25 -10.64
N ILE A 27 -5.01 -18.11 -11.20
CA ILE A 27 -5.48 -16.97 -10.42
C ILE A 27 -7.01 -16.90 -10.48
N LYS A 28 -7.65 -16.77 -9.31
CA LYS A 28 -9.05 -16.37 -9.19
C LYS A 28 -9.13 -14.94 -8.64
N ALA A 29 -9.69 -14.05 -9.44
CA ALA A 29 -9.86 -12.63 -9.13
C ALA A 29 -11.25 -12.39 -8.57
N VAL A 30 -11.34 -11.96 -7.30
CA VAL A 30 -12.61 -11.75 -6.60
C VAL A 30 -12.89 -10.27 -6.41
N SER A 31 -14.03 -9.80 -6.92
CA SER A 31 -14.48 -8.43 -6.72
C SER A 31 -16.01 -8.31 -6.86
N ARG A 32 -16.58 -7.18 -6.42
CA ARG A 32 -18.02 -6.90 -6.59
C ARG A 32 -18.39 -6.58 -8.04
N ARG A 33 -17.44 -6.06 -8.82
CA ARG A 33 -17.65 -5.66 -10.23
C ARG A 33 -16.36 -5.89 -11.00
N MET A 34 -16.50 -6.29 -12.24
CA MET A 34 -15.37 -6.37 -13.16
C MET A 34 -14.96 -4.96 -13.61
N PRO A 35 -13.67 -4.58 -13.53
CA PRO A 35 -13.22 -3.30 -14.03
C PRO A 35 -13.35 -3.24 -15.57
N ALA A 36 -13.85 -2.10 -16.09
CA ALA A 36 -14.14 -1.94 -17.53
C ALA A 36 -12.87 -1.85 -18.40
N ASP A 37 -11.75 -1.42 -17.82
CA ASP A 37 -10.47 -1.19 -18.49
C ASP A 37 -9.49 -2.37 -18.32
N TRP A 38 -10.01 -3.52 -17.94
CA TRP A 38 -9.20 -4.71 -17.72
C TRP A 38 -9.19 -5.60 -18.96
N ALA A 39 -8.22 -5.37 -19.86
CA ALA A 39 -7.88 -6.32 -20.92
C ALA A 39 -7.00 -7.40 -20.31
N PHE A 40 -7.59 -8.58 -19.95
CA PHE A 40 -6.85 -9.66 -19.39
C PHE A 40 -6.52 -10.74 -20.37
N ASP A 41 -5.34 -11.29 -20.14
CA ASP A 41 -4.95 -12.60 -20.59
C ASP A 41 -5.95 -13.66 -20.07
N LYS A 42 -6.20 -14.69 -20.85
CA LYS A 42 -7.26 -15.70 -20.63
C LYS A 42 -7.08 -16.57 -19.38
N GLU A 43 -6.03 -16.33 -18.59
CA GLU A 43 -5.63 -17.19 -17.46
C GLU A 43 -6.20 -16.78 -16.10
N VAL A 44 -6.99 -15.69 -16.02
CA VAL A 44 -7.58 -15.21 -14.76
C VAL A 44 -9.08 -15.50 -14.72
N GLU A 45 -9.49 -16.34 -13.79
CA GLU A 45 -10.90 -16.60 -13.50
C GLU A 45 -11.50 -15.50 -12.64
N TRP A 46 -12.58 -14.85 -13.11
CA TRP A 46 -13.28 -13.82 -12.35
C TRP A 46 -14.48 -14.36 -11.60
N LEU A 47 -14.48 -14.17 -10.27
CA LEU A 47 -15.60 -14.47 -9.38
C LEU A 47 -16.20 -13.14 -8.90
N LEU A 48 -17.45 -12.88 -9.29
CA LEU A 48 -18.15 -11.64 -8.96
C LEU A 48 -19.16 -11.87 -7.85
N GLY A 49 -18.99 -11.16 -6.71
CA GLY A 49 -19.88 -11.27 -5.57
C GLY A 49 -19.49 -10.38 -4.40
N ASP A 50 -20.27 -10.42 -3.33
CA ASP A 50 -20.02 -9.66 -2.11
C ASP A 50 -19.39 -10.56 -1.03
N LEU A 51 -18.24 -10.16 -0.51
CA LEU A 51 -17.54 -10.88 0.56
C LEU A 51 -18.24 -10.76 1.93
N LEU A 52 -19.28 -9.94 2.04
CA LEU A 52 -20.18 -9.95 3.21
C LEU A 52 -21.20 -11.09 3.15
N ASP A 53 -21.41 -11.69 1.97
CA ASP A 53 -22.30 -12.83 1.80
C ASP A 53 -21.56 -14.16 2.08
N PRO A 54 -21.89 -14.87 3.17
CA PRO A 54 -21.26 -16.15 3.49
C PRO A 54 -21.48 -17.22 2.41
N SER A 55 -22.62 -17.21 1.72
CA SER A 55 -22.93 -18.18 0.68
C SER A 55 -22.04 -18.02 -0.55
N PHE A 56 -21.65 -16.80 -0.88
CA PHE A 56 -20.66 -16.53 -1.90
C PHE A 56 -19.27 -17.01 -1.48
N LEU A 57 -18.88 -16.79 -0.22
CA LEU A 57 -17.57 -17.23 0.29
C LEU A 57 -17.43 -18.76 0.27
N ASP A 58 -18.50 -19.50 0.47
CA ASP A 58 -18.50 -20.98 0.43
C ASP A 58 -18.11 -21.56 -0.95
N VAL A 59 -18.28 -20.78 -2.02
CA VAL A 59 -17.89 -21.21 -3.39
C VAL A 59 -16.59 -20.62 -3.90
N VAL A 60 -16.01 -19.65 -3.18
CA VAL A 60 -14.75 -19.00 -3.59
C VAL A 60 -13.54 -19.85 -3.31
N PHE A 61 -13.50 -20.52 -2.14
CA PHE A 61 -12.30 -21.18 -1.62
C PHE A 61 -12.34 -22.68 -1.78
N SER A 62 -11.14 -23.25 -1.99
CA SER A 62 -10.90 -24.69 -2.05
C SER A 62 -9.71 -25.06 -1.15
N GLU A 63 -9.62 -26.34 -0.78
CA GLU A 63 -8.52 -26.87 0.02
C GLU A 63 -7.16 -26.60 -0.65
N GLY A 64 -6.23 -26.03 0.14
CA GLY A 64 -4.88 -25.72 -0.30
C GLY A 64 -4.73 -24.39 -1.04
N ASP A 65 -5.80 -23.60 -1.26
CA ASP A 65 -5.71 -22.28 -1.88
C ASP A 65 -4.80 -21.32 -1.10
N LEU A 66 -4.23 -20.36 -1.83
CA LEU A 66 -3.41 -19.26 -1.29
C LEU A 66 -4.16 -17.95 -1.49
N VAL A 67 -4.50 -17.25 -0.39
CA VAL A 67 -5.37 -16.09 -0.42
C VAL A 67 -4.58 -14.81 -0.18
N ILE A 68 -4.75 -13.80 -1.05
CA ILE A 68 -4.23 -12.44 -0.88
C ILE A 68 -5.42 -11.51 -0.67
N ASN A 69 -5.53 -10.94 0.53
CA ASN A 69 -6.62 -10.03 0.87
C ASN A 69 -6.21 -8.56 0.76
N LEU A 70 -6.71 -7.87 -0.27
CA LEU A 70 -6.53 -6.43 -0.52
C LEU A 70 -7.78 -5.62 -0.17
N VAL A 71 -8.82 -6.26 0.38
CA VAL A 71 -10.11 -5.61 0.60
C VAL A 71 -10.07 -4.70 1.82
N TYR A 72 -10.55 -3.49 1.62
CA TYR A 72 -10.90 -2.54 2.66
C TYR A 72 -12.05 -1.65 2.16
N MET A 73 -13.16 -1.64 2.87
CA MET A 73 -14.33 -0.82 2.53
C MET A 73 -14.18 0.58 3.12
N ARG A 74 -13.80 1.55 2.29
CA ARG A 74 -13.74 2.97 2.68
C ARG A 74 -15.15 3.51 2.88
N GLY A 75 -15.37 4.23 3.99
CA GLY A 75 -16.70 4.77 4.31
C GLY A 75 -17.71 3.70 4.71
N ALA A 76 -17.23 2.51 5.10
CA ALA A 76 -18.07 1.48 5.67
C ALA A 76 -18.86 2.01 6.88
N VAL A 77 -20.14 1.64 6.97
CA VAL A 77 -20.99 1.99 8.10
C VAL A 77 -20.87 0.89 9.16
N GLY A 78 -20.64 1.28 10.41
CA GLY A 78 -20.51 0.35 11.53
C GLY A 78 -19.36 -0.63 11.37
N ASP A 79 -19.58 -1.91 11.72
CA ASP A 79 -18.57 -2.95 11.85
C ASP A 79 -18.30 -3.76 10.55
N GLN A 80 -18.66 -3.23 9.38
CA GLN A 80 -18.61 -4.00 8.13
C GLN A 80 -17.21 -4.55 7.76
N ASN A 81 -16.14 -3.81 8.02
CA ASN A 81 -14.78 -4.29 7.76
C ASN A 81 -14.41 -5.48 8.67
N HIS A 82 -14.81 -5.44 9.95
CA HIS A 82 -14.62 -6.56 10.87
C HIS A 82 -15.49 -7.75 10.51
N GLN A 83 -16.75 -7.52 10.13
CA GLN A 83 -17.64 -8.58 9.69
C GLN A 83 -17.11 -9.29 8.44
N LEU A 84 -16.64 -8.51 7.45
CA LEU A 84 -16.01 -9.06 6.25
C LEU A 84 -14.80 -9.95 6.61
N LEU A 85 -13.92 -9.46 7.50
CA LEU A 85 -12.72 -10.23 7.85
C LEU A 85 -13.07 -11.48 8.66
N ARG A 86 -14.05 -11.42 9.57
CA ARG A 86 -14.56 -12.60 10.29
C ARG A 86 -15.12 -13.65 9.33
N ASN A 87 -16.00 -13.25 8.42
CA ASN A 87 -16.56 -14.16 7.41
C ASN A 87 -15.47 -14.78 6.54
N LEU A 88 -14.51 -13.98 6.10
CA LEU A 88 -13.38 -14.42 5.29
C LEU A 88 -12.56 -15.50 6.01
N VAL A 89 -12.15 -15.24 7.25
CA VAL A 89 -11.32 -16.18 8.02
C VAL A 89 -12.07 -17.48 8.30
N GLN A 90 -13.36 -17.40 8.64
CA GLN A 90 -14.20 -18.60 8.84
C GLN A 90 -14.33 -19.43 7.56
N ALA A 91 -14.54 -18.77 6.41
CA ALA A 91 -14.64 -19.48 5.14
C ALA A 91 -13.29 -20.09 4.72
N CYS A 92 -12.17 -19.39 4.93
CA CYS A 92 -10.83 -19.93 4.69
C CYS A 92 -10.55 -21.16 5.56
N ALA A 93 -10.87 -21.12 6.86
CA ALA A 93 -10.69 -22.25 7.77
C ALA A 93 -11.57 -23.45 7.35
N LYS A 94 -12.87 -23.21 7.08
CA LYS A 94 -13.83 -24.22 6.60
C LYS A 94 -13.35 -24.90 5.33
N ALA A 95 -12.82 -24.14 4.36
CA ALA A 95 -12.32 -24.66 3.10
C ALA A 95 -10.89 -25.23 3.19
N LYS A 96 -10.23 -25.16 4.35
CA LYS A 96 -8.84 -25.57 4.55
C LYS A 96 -7.87 -24.83 3.61
N VAL A 97 -8.04 -23.53 3.47
CA VAL A 97 -7.10 -22.65 2.79
C VAL A 97 -5.72 -22.79 3.45
N ALA A 98 -4.66 -22.93 2.65
CA ALA A 98 -3.32 -23.15 3.18
C ALA A 98 -2.72 -21.86 3.78
N ARG A 99 -2.97 -20.71 3.16
CA ARG A 99 -2.36 -19.44 3.58
C ARG A 99 -3.23 -18.21 3.25
N LEU A 100 -3.25 -17.23 4.18
CA LEU A 100 -3.86 -15.92 4.01
C LEU A 100 -2.82 -14.81 4.22
N VAL A 101 -2.52 -14.03 3.19
CA VAL A 101 -1.71 -12.81 3.29
C VAL A 101 -2.63 -11.59 3.29
N HIS A 102 -2.73 -10.90 4.43
CA HIS A 102 -3.55 -9.69 4.57
C HIS A 102 -2.74 -8.42 4.31
N CYS A 103 -3.20 -7.59 3.37
CA CYS A 103 -2.62 -6.28 3.10
C CYS A 103 -3.21 -5.23 4.06
N SER A 104 -2.43 -4.85 5.06
CA SER A 104 -2.72 -3.76 5.99
C SER A 104 -2.08 -2.44 5.52
N THR A 105 -1.46 -1.69 6.42
CA THR A 105 -0.79 -0.41 6.13
C THR A 105 0.20 -0.03 7.23
N ALA A 106 1.33 0.56 6.88
CA ALA A 106 2.31 1.02 7.87
C ALA A 106 1.84 2.23 8.70
N VAL A 107 0.76 2.93 8.27
CA VAL A 107 0.23 4.07 9.02
C VAL A 107 -0.45 3.67 10.35
N VAL A 108 -0.72 2.39 10.60
CA VAL A 108 -1.21 1.89 11.91
C VAL A 108 -0.25 2.20 13.07
N VAL A 109 1.03 2.42 12.75
CA VAL A 109 2.03 2.87 13.75
C VAL A 109 1.69 4.25 14.31
N GLY A 110 0.95 5.08 13.55
CA GLY A 110 0.44 6.38 14.02
C GLY A 110 1.53 7.37 14.44
N ALA A 111 1.29 8.10 15.52
CA ALA A 111 2.11 9.21 16.01
C ALA A 111 3.33 8.75 16.83
N THR A 112 4.10 7.77 16.37
CA THR A 112 5.32 7.35 17.05
C THR A 112 6.45 8.37 16.89
N LYS A 113 7.30 8.49 17.93
CA LYS A 113 8.48 9.38 17.94
C LYS A 113 9.79 8.66 17.58
N VAL A 114 9.75 7.34 17.37
CA VAL A 114 10.96 6.59 17.02
C VAL A 114 11.47 6.99 15.64
N PRO A 115 12.78 7.13 15.46
CA PRO A 115 13.36 7.52 14.16
C PRO A 115 13.34 6.37 13.14
N SER A 116 13.38 5.12 13.59
CA SER A 116 13.27 3.92 12.76
C SER A 116 12.08 3.09 13.20
N VAL A 117 11.11 2.94 12.31
CA VAL A 117 9.91 2.12 12.53
C VAL A 117 10.17 0.71 12.01
N THR A 118 9.94 -0.25 12.87
CA THR A 118 9.98 -1.68 12.59
C THR A 118 8.66 -2.33 12.96
N GLU A 119 8.49 -3.60 12.69
CA GLU A 119 7.30 -4.38 13.06
C GLU A 119 7.09 -4.46 14.58
N LEU A 120 8.17 -4.29 15.37
CA LEU A 120 8.14 -4.26 16.85
C LEU A 120 7.75 -2.88 17.41
N THR A 121 7.65 -1.87 16.56
CA THR A 121 7.26 -0.53 17.01
C THR A 121 5.81 -0.54 17.47
N ARG A 122 5.57 -0.07 18.71
CA ARG A 122 4.22 0.05 19.26
C ARG A 122 3.34 0.90 18.34
N CYS A 123 2.19 0.35 17.95
CA CYS A 123 1.19 1.07 17.18
C CYS A 123 0.42 2.04 18.06
N LEU A 124 0.20 3.26 17.56
CA LEU A 124 -0.53 4.35 18.21
C LEU A 124 -1.49 4.97 17.17
N PRO A 125 -2.45 4.20 16.64
CA PRO A 125 -3.38 4.68 15.64
C PRO A 125 -4.23 5.82 16.19
N SER A 126 -4.57 6.83 15.36
CA SER A 126 -5.26 8.03 15.80
C SER A 126 -6.43 8.44 14.90
N THR A 127 -6.44 8.00 13.65
CA THR A 127 -7.57 8.21 12.73
C THR A 127 -8.43 6.95 12.64
N ASP A 128 -9.73 7.11 12.32
CA ASP A 128 -10.66 5.96 12.16
C ASP A 128 -10.10 4.90 11.21
N TYR A 129 -9.44 5.32 10.14
CA TYR A 129 -8.79 4.41 9.21
C TYR A 129 -7.65 3.61 9.84
N GLU A 130 -6.77 4.28 10.60
CA GLU A 130 -5.64 3.65 11.29
C GLU A 130 -6.15 2.70 12.38
N ILE A 131 -7.15 3.14 13.17
CA ILE A 131 -7.77 2.35 14.22
C ILE A 131 -8.39 1.08 13.63
N THR A 132 -9.27 1.21 12.65
CA THR A 132 -9.92 0.05 12.01
C THR A 132 -8.89 -0.91 11.43
N LYS A 133 -7.87 -0.40 10.70
CA LYS A 133 -6.82 -1.26 10.13
C LYS A 133 -6.05 -2.00 11.21
N TYR A 134 -5.72 -1.34 12.32
CA TYR A 134 -5.01 -1.97 13.44
C TYR A 134 -5.87 -3.02 14.16
N GLU A 135 -7.15 -2.75 14.40
CA GLU A 135 -8.09 -3.71 14.98
C GLU A 135 -8.25 -4.98 14.12
N LEU A 136 -8.26 -4.83 12.78
CA LEU A 136 -8.27 -5.98 11.87
C LEU A 136 -6.97 -6.81 11.97
N GLU A 137 -5.81 -6.18 12.15
CA GLU A 137 -4.57 -6.89 12.41
C GLU A 137 -4.61 -7.62 13.76
N GLU A 138 -5.06 -6.95 14.83
CA GLU A 138 -5.19 -7.58 16.16
C GLU A 138 -6.11 -8.80 16.10
N PHE A 139 -7.24 -8.71 15.37
CA PHE A 139 -8.11 -9.86 15.15
C PHE A 139 -7.36 -11.03 14.51
N LEU A 140 -6.56 -10.79 13.48
CA LEU A 140 -5.78 -11.84 12.80
C LEU A 140 -4.67 -12.43 13.68
N MET A 141 -4.04 -11.62 14.53
CA MET A 141 -2.96 -12.07 15.42
C MET A 141 -3.45 -12.84 16.64
N LEU A 142 -4.57 -12.43 17.24
CA LEU A 142 -5.04 -12.95 18.52
C LEU A 142 -5.92 -14.21 18.38
N GLN A 143 -6.68 -14.32 17.27
CA GLN A 143 -7.60 -15.46 17.09
C GLN A 143 -6.85 -16.74 16.66
N SER A 144 -7.34 -17.89 17.09
CA SER A 144 -6.96 -19.17 16.49
C SER A 144 -7.70 -19.32 15.15
N HIS A 145 -7.03 -19.80 14.14
CA HIS A 145 -7.58 -19.91 12.78
C HIS A 145 -7.48 -21.35 12.24
N ASP A 146 -7.61 -22.35 13.11
CA ASP A 146 -7.75 -23.78 12.77
C ASP A 146 -6.82 -24.28 11.64
N GLY A 147 -5.51 -24.02 11.79
CA GLY A 147 -4.49 -24.44 10.82
C GLY A 147 -4.25 -23.50 9.65
N LEU A 148 -5.00 -22.40 9.52
CA LEU A 148 -4.77 -21.37 8.51
C LEU A 148 -3.47 -20.60 8.83
N ASP A 149 -2.49 -20.64 7.93
CA ASP A 149 -1.27 -19.84 8.03
C ASP A 149 -1.56 -18.39 7.63
N VAL A 150 -1.39 -17.45 8.54
CA VAL A 150 -1.72 -16.03 8.32
C VAL A 150 -0.47 -15.17 8.40
N GLY A 151 -0.34 -14.21 7.46
CA GLY A 151 0.67 -13.16 7.50
C GLY A 151 0.08 -11.80 7.16
N ILE A 152 0.70 -10.74 7.66
CA ILE A 152 0.25 -9.36 7.48
C ILE A 152 1.35 -8.55 6.81
N LEU A 153 1.03 -7.90 5.68
CA LEU A 153 1.93 -6.95 5.03
C LEU A 153 1.47 -5.52 5.32
N ARG A 154 2.39 -4.68 5.80
CA ARG A 154 2.19 -3.25 6.05
C ARG A 154 2.94 -2.41 5.00
N PRO A 155 2.35 -2.07 3.85
CA PRO A 155 2.97 -1.13 2.92
C PRO A 155 2.93 0.30 3.47
N THR A 156 3.97 1.08 3.16
CA THR A 156 3.98 2.53 3.32
C THR A 156 3.10 3.19 2.25
N ALA A 157 3.31 4.46 1.88
CA ALA A 157 2.48 5.15 0.89
C ALA A 157 2.69 4.60 -0.52
N VAL A 158 1.79 3.74 -0.99
CA VAL A 158 1.94 3.07 -2.30
C VAL A 158 1.82 4.06 -3.46
N VAL A 159 2.80 4.06 -4.38
CA VAL A 159 2.83 4.86 -5.60
C VAL A 159 2.81 3.97 -6.85
N GLY A 160 2.00 4.36 -7.83
CA GLY A 160 1.84 3.66 -9.12
C GLY A 160 0.62 4.16 -9.87
N VAL A 161 0.42 3.70 -11.10
CA VAL A 161 -0.72 4.06 -11.94
C VAL A 161 -2.03 3.66 -11.25
N GLY A 162 -2.99 4.59 -11.17
CA GLY A 162 -4.25 4.40 -10.43
C GLY A 162 -4.16 4.67 -8.92
N GLY A 163 -2.96 4.87 -8.36
CA GLY A 163 -2.74 5.26 -6.97
C GLY A 163 -3.14 6.71 -6.68
N LYS A 164 -3.54 7.01 -5.43
CA LYS A 164 -4.03 8.35 -5.04
C LYS A 164 -3.01 9.21 -4.31
N ASN A 165 -1.89 8.64 -3.85
CA ASN A 165 -0.96 9.32 -2.94
C ASN A 165 -0.27 10.56 -3.54
N LEU A 166 0.02 10.59 -4.84
CA LEU A 166 0.65 11.73 -5.49
C LEU A 166 -0.30 12.62 -6.30
N VAL A 167 -1.60 12.27 -6.42
CA VAL A 167 -2.59 13.06 -7.17
C VAL A 167 -2.68 14.51 -6.68
N LYS A 168 -2.74 14.69 -5.34
CA LYS A 168 -2.79 16.03 -4.76
C LYS A 168 -1.53 16.84 -5.06
N LEU A 169 -0.36 16.23 -4.96
CA LEU A 169 0.92 16.91 -5.26
C LEU A 169 0.99 17.29 -6.73
N SER A 170 0.65 16.36 -7.64
CA SER A 170 0.60 16.63 -9.09
C SER A 170 -0.33 17.78 -9.45
N GLY A 171 -1.56 17.81 -8.86
CA GLY A 171 -2.49 18.91 -9.03
C GLY A 171 -1.97 20.23 -8.49
N GLN A 172 -1.28 20.21 -7.36
CA GLN A 172 -0.66 21.41 -6.79
C GLN A 172 0.49 21.95 -7.66
N LEU A 173 1.30 21.06 -8.24
CA LEU A 173 2.40 21.47 -9.13
C LEU A 173 1.90 22.13 -10.40
N THR A 174 0.75 21.68 -10.94
CA THR A 174 0.13 22.21 -12.15
C THR A 174 -0.63 23.52 -11.90
N ASN A 175 -1.36 23.61 -10.77
CA ASN A 175 -2.36 24.65 -10.56
C ASN A 175 -1.92 25.77 -9.59
N SER A 176 -0.85 25.55 -8.79
CA SER A 176 -0.37 26.58 -7.86
C SER A 176 0.69 27.48 -8.51
N SER A 177 0.82 28.72 -8.01
CA SER A 177 1.87 29.63 -8.45
C SER A 177 3.28 29.04 -8.20
N GLN A 178 4.27 29.49 -8.98
CA GLN A 178 5.65 29.07 -8.81
C GLN A 178 6.21 29.42 -7.41
N ILE A 179 5.80 30.56 -6.87
CA ILE A 179 6.19 31.03 -5.53
C ILE A 179 5.66 30.07 -4.46
N MET A 180 4.39 29.66 -4.54
CA MET A 180 3.80 28.73 -3.59
C MET A 180 4.46 27.35 -3.65
N ASN A 181 4.77 26.86 -4.87
CA ASN A 181 5.49 25.61 -5.08
C ASN A 181 6.91 25.71 -4.51
N TYR A 182 7.62 26.85 -4.72
CA TYR A 182 8.95 27.08 -4.16
C TYR A 182 8.93 27.06 -2.62
N PHE A 183 7.98 27.79 -2.01
CA PHE A 183 7.83 27.80 -0.55
C PHE A 183 7.57 26.41 0.01
N ARG A 184 6.65 25.63 -0.60
CA ARG A 184 6.39 24.25 -0.20
C ARG A 184 7.64 23.39 -0.24
N SER A 185 8.41 23.48 -1.31
CA SER A 185 9.62 22.71 -1.49
C SER A 185 10.73 23.10 -0.52
N SER A 186 10.83 24.40 -0.19
CA SER A 186 11.75 24.88 0.84
C SER A 186 11.40 24.33 2.24
N VAL A 187 10.10 24.25 2.54
CA VAL A 187 9.59 23.71 3.82
C VAL A 187 9.79 22.20 3.92
N TYR A 188 9.46 21.45 2.87
CA TYR A 188 9.52 19.99 2.90
C TYR A 188 10.91 19.43 2.55
N GLY A 189 11.66 20.09 1.65
CA GLY A 189 13.06 19.76 1.33
C GLY A 189 13.37 18.28 1.18
N ASN A 190 14.32 17.80 1.91
CA ASN A 190 14.77 16.39 1.91
C ASN A 190 13.96 15.48 2.85
N ARG A 191 12.73 15.87 3.21
CA ARG A 191 11.87 15.04 4.04
C ARG A 191 11.49 13.76 3.32
N PRO A 192 11.56 12.58 4.00
CA PRO A 192 11.08 11.33 3.43
C PRO A 192 9.60 11.41 3.06
N MET A 193 9.25 10.86 1.91
CA MET A 193 7.86 10.79 1.42
C MET A 193 7.20 9.47 1.81
N HIS A 194 7.98 8.51 2.29
CA HIS A 194 7.53 7.16 2.64
C HIS A 194 6.78 6.45 1.50
N LEU A 195 7.19 6.73 0.26
CA LEU A 195 6.61 6.08 -0.91
C LEU A 195 7.16 4.65 -1.03
N VAL A 196 6.32 3.76 -1.51
CA VAL A 196 6.70 2.41 -1.91
C VAL A 196 6.11 2.12 -3.29
N PRO A 197 6.89 1.64 -4.28
CA PRO A 197 6.39 1.22 -5.58
C PRO A 197 5.27 0.20 -5.47
N VAL A 198 4.21 0.33 -6.27
CA VAL A 198 3.11 -0.67 -6.31
C VAL A 198 3.63 -2.04 -6.72
N GLN A 199 4.62 -2.09 -7.64
CA GLN A 199 5.31 -3.32 -8.05
C GLN A 199 5.97 -4.01 -6.86
N MET A 200 6.72 -3.26 -6.03
CA MET A 200 7.36 -3.79 -4.82
C MET A 200 6.33 -4.38 -3.84
N VAL A 201 5.16 -3.73 -3.71
CA VAL A 201 4.08 -4.24 -2.85
C VAL A 201 3.49 -5.53 -3.42
N ALA A 202 3.26 -5.59 -4.73
CA ALA A 202 2.77 -6.79 -5.42
C ALA A 202 3.76 -7.95 -5.29
N GLU A 203 5.05 -7.70 -5.54
CA GLU A 203 6.15 -8.66 -5.38
C GLU A 203 6.24 -9.18 -3.95
N ALA A 204 6.12 -8.30 -2.94
CA ALA A 204 6.14 -8.68 -1.53
C ALA A 204 4.93 -9.55 -1.14
N LEU A 205 3.73 -9.26 -1.64
CA LEU A 205 2.55 -10.08 -1.42
C LEU A 205 2.74 -11.47 -2.01
N VAL A 206 3.23 -11.57 -3.25
CA VAL A 206 3.52 -12.85 -3.92
C VAL A 206 4.62 -13.60 -3.17
N HIS A 207 5.71 -12.94 -2.78
CA HIS A 207 6.80 -13.55 -2.02
C HIS A 207 6.29 -14.20 -0.72
N LEU A 208 5.51 -13.47 0.08
CA LEU A 208 4.93 -14.00 1.32
C LEU A 208 3.95 -15.15 1.04
N THR A 209 3.20 -15.07 -0.06
CA THR A 209 2.24 -16.12 -0.46
C THR A 209 2.95 -17.44 -0.75
N PHE A 210 4.13 -17.41 -1.33
CA PHE A 210 4.91 -18.60 -1.70
C PHE A 210 6.10 -18.88 -0.76
N LEU A 211 6.25 -18.15 0.32
CA LEU A 211 7.33 -18.37 1.27
C LEU A 211 7.27 -19.81 1.83
N PRO A 212 8.36 -20.63 1.75
CA PRO A 212 8.32 -22.02 2.21
C PRO A 212 8.05 -22.17 3.70
N SER A 213 8.53 -21.23 4.53
CA SER A 213 8.28 -21.22 5.98
C SER A 213 6.89 -20.67 6.31
N PRO A 214 6.26 -21.14 7.40
CA PRO A 214 5.02 -20.56 7.90
C PRO A 214 5.17 -19.07 8.20
N LEU A 215 4.12 -18.29 7.90
CA LEU A 215 4.05 -16.87 8.26
C LEU A 215 3.75 -16.66 9.75
N ALA A 216 3.10 -17.64 10.40
CA ALA A 216 2.90 -17.72 11.84
C ALA A 216 2.32 -16.44 12.47
N LYS A 217 1.41 -15.75 11.76
CA LYS A 217 0.78 -14.47 12.15
C LYS A 217 1.77 -13.29 12.24
N GLU A 218 2.92 -13.41 11.59
CA GLU A 218 3.93 -12.38 11.59
C GLU A 218 3.52 -11.18 10.71
N VAL A 219 3.97 -10.01 11.16
CA VAL A 219 3.82 -8.75 10.43
C VAL A 219 5.10 -8.45 9.68
N TYR A 220 4.97 -7.94 8.45
CA TYR A 220 6.08 -7.50 7.60
C TYR A 220 5.83 -6.09 7.09
N ILE A 221 6.82 -5.21 7.13
CA ILE A 221 6.76 -3.87 6.53
C ILE A 221 7.39 -3.93 5.14
N VAL A 222 6.68 -3.40 4.13
CA VAL A 222 7.28 -3.11 2.83
C VAL A 222 7.39 -1.60 2.65
N ALA A 223 8.63 -1.13 2.54
CA ALA A 223 9.00 0.28 2.48
C ALA A 223 10.25 0.48 1.62
N ALA A 224 10.34 1.64 0.96
CA ALA A 224 11.50 2.07 0.20
C ALA A 224 12.13 3.35 0.77
N ASP A 225 12.11 3.54 2.08
CA ASP A 225 12.59 4.76 2.76
C ASP A 225 14.11 4.97 2.71
N PHE A 226 14.85 3.95 2.30
CA PHE A 226 16.30 4.02 2.07
C PHE A 226 16.65 4.30 0.60
N ASP A 227 15.65 4.34 -0.30
CA ASP A 227 15.85 4.82 -1.67
C ASP A 227 16.11 6.34 -1.65
N SER A 228 17.21 6.77 -2.31
CA SER A 228 17.62 8.18 -2.39
C SER A 228 16.58 9.07 -3.07
N ASP A 229 15.73 8.49 -3.93
CA ASP A 229 14.67 9.20 -4.63
C ASP A 229 13.42 9.42 -3.77
N ASN A 230 13.35 8.79 -2.58
CA ASN A 230 12.19 8.87 -1.70
C ASN A 230 12.18 10.13 -0.80
N THR A 231 12.53 11.27 -1.37
CA THR A 231 12.46 12.58 -0.70
C THR A 231 11.49 13.51 -1.42
N PHE A 232 10.90 14.46 -0.69
CA PHE A 232 9.96 15.41 -1.30
C PHE A 232 10.59 16.16 -2.47
N GLN A 233 11.84 16.62 -2.32
CA GLN A 233 12.56 17.36 -3.36
C GLN A 233 12.77 16.53 -4.62
N THR A 234 13.19 15.28 -4.49
CA THR A 234 13.41 14.41 -5.64
C THR A 234 12.09 14.01 -6.31
N VAL A 235 11.09 13.62 -5.50
CA VAL A 235 9.75 13.28 -6.01
C VAL A 235 9.11 14.47 -6.75
N GLU A 236 9.22 15.67 -6.20
CA GLU A 236 8.73 16.87 -6.90
C GLU A 236 9.45 17.12 -8.23
N ARG A 237 10.78 16.98 -8.27
CA ARG A 237 11.58 17.13 -9.50
C ARG A 237 11.14 16.12 -10.57
N LEU A 238 11.00 14.85 -10.19
CA LEU A 238 10.57 13.79 -11.10
C LEU A 238 9.13 13.99 -11.60
N LEU A 239 8.21 14.43 -10.72
CA LEU A 239 6.86 14.77 -11.13
C LEU A 239 6.83 15.95 -12.10
N ARG A 240 7.65 17.01 -11.89
CA ARG A 240 7.76 18.12 -12.83
C ARG A 240 8.25 17.64 -14.19
N GLU A 241 9.24 16.77 -14.22
CA GLU A 241 9.77 16.17 -15.43
C GLU A 241 8.67 15.40 -16.19
N ALA A 242 8.01 14.46 -15.52
CA ALA A 242 6.96 13.63 -16.11
C ALA A 242 5.75 14.45 -16.61
N LEU A 243 5.35 15.51 -15.87
CA LEU A 243 4.25 16.40 -16.24
C LEU A 243 4.63 17.44 -17.29
N GLY A 244 5.91 17.53 -17.71
CA GLY A 244 6.39 18.56 -18.63
C GLY A 244 6.41 19.98 -18.04
N ILE A 245 6.47 20.12 -16.73
CA ILE A 245 6.51 21.40 -16.03
C ILE A 245 7.97 21.87 -15.95
N LYS A 246 8.23 23.16 -16.25
CA LYS A 246 9.58 23.72 -16.17
C LYS A 246 10.22 23.46 -14.82
N GLN A 247 11.44 22.94 -14.82
CA GLN A 247 12.24 22.78 -13.63
C GLN A 247 12.55 24.15 -12.99
N ARG A 248 12.85 24.12 -11.69
CA ARG A 248 13.27 25.33 -10.98
C ARG A 248 14.68 25.71 -11.42
N TRP A 249 14.90 26.99 -11.66
CA TRP A 249 16.21 27.52 -12.01
C TRP A 249 16.95 28.08 -10.77
N PHE A 250 16.24 28.32 -9.66
CA PHE A 250 16.83 28.72 -8.39
C PHE A 250 17.08 27.51 -7.46
N PRO A 251 18.22 27.50 -6.75
CA PRO A 251 18.44 26.51 -5.69
C PRO A 251 17.39 26.68 -4.59
N LEU A 252 16.99 25.56 -3.96
CA LEU A 252 16.13 25.61 -2.78
C LEU A 252 16.94 26.14 -1.59
N LEU A 253 16.45 27.22 -1.01
CA LEU A 253 16.92 27.66 0.29
C LEU A 253 16.18 26.80 1.35
N PRO A 254 16.93 26.03 2.15
CA PRO A 254 16.32 25.18 3.17
C PRO A 254 15.68 26.07 4.25
N PHE A 255 14.38 25.83 4.50
CA PHE A 255 13.67 26.53 5.55
C PHE A 255 14.27 26.16 6.93
N PRO A 256 14.63 27.10 7.80
CA PRO A 256 15.26 26.81 9.07
C PRO A 256 14.38 25.86 9.91
N ARG A 257 14.97 24.71 10.31
CA ARG A 257 14.23 23.67 11.06
C ARG A 257 13.60 24.16 12.36
N MET A 258 14.24 25.12 13.05
CA MET A 258 13.70 25.73 14.26
C MET A 258 12.39 26.50 13.96
N LEU A 259 12.40 27.32 12.90
CA LEU A 259 11.25 28.11 12.48
C LEU A 259 10.10 27.20 12.02
N LEU A 260 10.43 26.12 11.31
CA LEU A 260 9.43 25.10 10.92
C LEU A 260 8.79 24.43 12.14
N ARG A 261 9.58 24.06 13.15
CA ARG A 261 9.06 23.48 14.40
C ARG A 261 8.13 24.45 15.14
N LEU A 262 8.49 25.73 15.21
CA LEU A 262 7.66 26.78 15.81
C LEU A 262 6.34 26.96 15.05
N LEU A 263 6.40 27.03 13.73
CA LEU A 263 5.22 27.15 12.87
C LEU A 263 4.28 25.95 13.00
N LEU A 264 4.81 24.73 12.98
CA LEU A 264 4.03 23.49 13.16
C LEU A 264 3.39 23.42 14.55
N ARG A 265 4.10 23.87 15.58
CA ARG A 265 3.59 23.94 16.96
C ARG A 265 2.47 24.96 17.10
N PHE A 266 2.57 26.11 16.43
CA PHE A 266 1.53 27.13 16.37
C PHE A 266 0.25 26.60 15.70
N PHE A 267 0.38 25.73 14.68
CA PHE A 267 -0.75 25.05 14.03
C PHE A 267 -1.21 23.76 14.75
N GLY A 268 -0.82 23.57 16.02
CA GLY A 268 -1.27 22.42 16.83
C GLY A 268 -0.71 21.05 16.39
N ARG A 269 0.29 21.04 15.51
CA ARG A 269 0.94 19.80 15.03
C ARG A 269 2.22 19.56 15.82
N THR A 270 2.13 18.78 16.90
CA THR A 270 3.27 18.51 17.81
C THR A 270 4.11 17.30 17.41
N ASP A 271 3.63 16.42 16.51
CA ASP A 271 4.20 15.10 16.26
C ASP A 271 4.78 14.92 14.84
N PHE A 272 5.68 15.84 14.43
CA PHE A 272 6.39 15.71 13.16
C PHE A 272 7.81 15.17 13.37
N SER A 273 7.99 13.87 13.26
CA SER A 273 9.32 13.30 13.01
C SER A 273 9.71 13.55 11.56
N LEU A 274 10.54 14.58 11.32
CA LEU A 274 11.04 14.96 9.99
C LEU A 274 12.03 13.94 9.41
N THR A 275 12.43 12.95 10.21
CA THR A 275 13.52 12.00 9.87
C THR A 275 13.10 10.55 10.05
N ARG A 276 11.81 10.29 10.35
CA ARG A 276 11.31 8.92 10.50
C ARG A 276 11.53 8.12 9.22
N LYS A 277 11.96 6.86 9.37
CA LYS A 277 12.07 5.90 8.27
C LYS A 277 11.43 4.58 8.68
N TYR A 278 10.84 3.91 7.72
CA TYR A 278 10.31 2.56 7.89
C TYR A 278 11.34 1.54 7.40
N SER A 279 11.66 0.54 8.23
CA SER A 279 12.55 -0.55 7.86
C SER A 279 11.77 -1.68 7.21
N ALA A 280 12.30 -2.22 6.11
CA ALA A 280 11.83 -3.46 5.50
C ALA A 280 12.81 -4.63 5.75
N ASP A 281 13.67 -4.52 6.77
CA ASP A 281 14.75 -5.48 6.98
C ASP A 281 14.24 -6.87 7.32
N LYS A 282 13.11 -6.97 8.05
CA LYS A 282 12.46 -8.25 8.33
C LYS A 282 11.97 -8.94 7.06
N LEU A 283 11.32 -8.20 6.16
CA LEU A 283 10.89 -8.74 4.87
C LEU A 283 12.09 -9.18 4.02
N LYS A 284 13.15 -8.39 3.98
CA LYS A 284 14.39 -8.75 3.28
C LYS A 284 15.07 -9.99 3.86
N SER A 285 15.00 -10.18 5.17
CA SER A 285 15.58 -11.37 5.81
C SER A 285 14.91 -12.68 5.40
N THR A 286 13.71 -12.62 4.80
CA THR A 286 13.04 -13.80 4.19
C THR A 286 13.55 -14.12 2.79
N GLY A 287 14.54 -13.40 2.26
CA GLY A 287 15.04 -13.53 0.88
C GLY A 287 14.26 -12.68 -0.13
N PHE A 288 13.45 -11.71 0.32
CA PHE A 288 12.76 -10.79 -0.59
C PHE A 288 13.73 -9.81 -1.24
N GLU A 289 13.73 -9.80 -2.56
CA GLU A 289 14.47 -8.87 -3.40
C GLU A 289 13.53 -8.20 -4.41
N THR A 290 13.86 -6.98 -4.84
CA THR A 290 13.09 -6.22 -5.82
C THR A 290 14.02 -5.32 -6.63
N ALA A 291 13.72 -5.18 -7.92
CA ALA A 291 14.34 -4.20 -8.81
C ALA A 291 13.56 -2.87 -8.90
N SER A 292 12.39 -2.80 -8.25
CA SER A 292 11.50 -1.63 -8.31
C SER A 292 12.10 -0.44 -7.57
N SER A 293 12.08 0.75 -8.18
CA SER A 293 12.56 2.00 -7.58
C SER A 293 11.44 3.05 -7.45
N VAL A 294 11.56 3.90 -6.44
CA VAL A 294 10.63 5.02 -6.22
C VAL A 294 10.69 5.98 -7.39
N GLY A 295 11.89 6.32 -7.88
CA GLY A 295 12.09 7.28 -8.97
C GLY A 295 11.34 6.87 -10.23
N ASN A 296 11.52 5.62 -10.67
CA ASN A 296 10.84 5.10 -11.86
C ASN A 296 9.32 5.10 -11.69
N SER A 297 8.81 4.66 -10.53
CA SER A 297 7.36 4.63 -10.25
C SER A 297 6.72 6.02 -10.23
N VAL A 298 7.45 7.04 -9.75
CA VAL A 298 7.01 8.44 -9.78
C VAL A 298 6.94 8.98 -11.21
N LEU A 299 7.93 8.67 -12.06
CA LEU A 299 7.93 9.05 -13.47
C LEU A 299 6.76 8.42 -14.23
N ILE A 300 6.55 7.10 -14.09
CA ILE A 300 5.44 6.39 -14.72
C ILE A 300 4.09 6.97 -14.25
N PHE A 301 3.93 7.20 -12.95
CA PHE A 301 2.72 7.83 -12.40
C PHE A 301 2.49 9.22 -13.00
N GLY A 302 3.51 10.08 -13.03
CA GLY A 302 3.40 11.44 -13.58
C GLY A 302 3.02 11.44 -15.06
N THR A 303 3.60 10.55 -15.86
CA THR A 303 3.26 10.37 -17.28
C THR A 303 1.80 9.93 -17.43
N SER A 304 1.32 8.98 -16.65
CA SER A 304 -0.07 8.52 -16.70
C SER A 304 -1.08 9.65 -16.39
N ILE A 305 -0.76 10.55 -15.43
CA ILE A 305 -1.59 11.73 -15.13
C ILE A 305 -1.59 12.73 -16.29
N LYS A 306 -0.46 12.93 -16.96
CA LYS A 306 -0.36 13.80 -18.13
C LYS A 306 -1.22 13.29 -19.27
N ASP A 307 -1.13 11.99 -19.56
CA ASP A 307 -1.86 11.35 -20.65
C ASP A 307 -3.38 11.33 -20.42
N SER A 308 -3.82 11.16 -19.17
CA SER A 308 -5.25 11.26 -18.84
C SER A 308 -5.81 12.66 -19.06
N LYS A 309 -5.06 13.73 -18.75
CA LYS A 309 -5.48 15.12 -18.98
C LYS A 309 -5.49 15.55 -20.46
N LEU A 310 -4.83 14.81 -21.34
CA LEU A 310 -4.86 15.06 -22.80
C LEU A 310 -6.06 14.40 -23.48
N LYS A 311 -6.77 13.50 -22.76
CA LYS A 311 -7.95 12.77 -23.27
C LYS A 311 -9.28 13.40 -22.84
N ASP A 312 -9.25 14.25 -21.80
CA ASP A 312 -10.38 15.08 -21.34
C ASP A 312 -10.36 16.45 -22.03
#